data_31c47af9394853e6887140abe3b6cdaa
#
_entry.id   31c47af9394853e6887140abe3b6cdaa
#
_cell.length_a   1.000
_cell.length_b   1.000
_cell.length_c   1.000
_cell.angle_alpha   90.00
_cell.angle_beta   90.00
_cell.angle_gamma   90.00
#
_symmetry.space_group_name_H-M   'P 1'
#
loop_
_entity.id
_entity.type
_entity.pdbx_description
1 polymer ?
#
loop_
_entity_poly.entity_id
_entity_poly.type
_entity_poly.pdbx_seq_one_letter_code
_entity_poly.pdbx_strand_id
1 'polypeptide(L)'
;MYAPKGIDESIESFCKKADVFKSFQVKVPEIFFRNDDLCHLIIEDFSDNLYQLNITQENSDIFIKSALDQLIRIQNIDCDTEIFDHFDLEKSIANKDLFIDFFCRGYLNLSDSSIPFDTIDEGYNFILKRFYELPLCISHYDFETRNLIYLDSKETGVLDFQDAMIAPYALDLASIFKDLYMVWDKTQVDDWLDYYKKNTQNEEI
;
A
#
# COMPACT_ATOMS: atom_id res chain seq x y z
N MET A 1 -10.88 -8.97 -15.15
CA MET A 1 -10.02 -9.62 -14.12
C MET A 1 -10.49 -11.05 -13.92
N TYR A 2 -9.58 -11.99 -13.72
CA TYR A 2 -9.84 -13.40 -13.44
C TYR A 2 -9.10 -13.80 -12.16
N ALA A 3 -9.81 -14.34 -11.16
CA ALA A 3 -9.25 -14.82 -9.91
C ALA A 3 -9.53 -16.33 -9.78
N PRO A 4 -8.53 -17.21 -10.07
CA PRO A 4 -8.75 -18.66 -10.03
C PRO A 4 -9.15 -19.16 -8.64
N LYS A 5 -9.99 -20.23 -8.60
CA LYS A 5 -10.39 -20.87 -7.34
C LYS A 5 -9.17 -21.43 -6.61
N GLY A 6 -9.05 -21.14 -5.31
CA GLY A 6 -7.97 -21.66 -4.46
C GLY A 6 -6.78 -20.73 -4.26
N ILE A 7 -6.85 -19.49 -4.75
CA ILE A 7 -6.00 -18.39 -4.32
C ILE A 7 -6.68 -17.72 -3.12
N ASP A 8 -5.92 -17.29 -2.13
CA ASP A 8 -6.42 -16.73 -0.86
C ASP A 8 -7.31 -15.49 -1.05
N GLU A 9 -7.20 -14.83 -2.20
CA GLU A 9 -8.03 -13.68 -2.58
C GLU A 9 -9.29 -14.12 -3.32
N SER A 10 -10.40 -14.11 -2.63
CA SER A 10 -11.69 -14.36 -3.26
C SER A 10 -12.20 -13.12 -3.98
N ILE A 11 -12.91 -13.31 -5.12
CA ILE A 11 -13.69 -12.24 -5.78
C ILE A 11 -14.60 -11.53 -4.76
N GLU A 12 -15.12 -12.26 -3.79
CA GLU A 12 -15.97 -11.72 -2.74
C GLU A 12 -15.21 -10.72 -1.87
N SER A 13 -14.00 -11.03 -1.42
CA SER A 13 -13.15 -10.13 -0.63
C SER A 13 -12.82 -8.86 -1.42
N PHE A 14 -12.39 -9.00 -2.67
CA PHE A 14 -12.13 -7.86 -3.56
C PHE A 14 -13.36 -6.94 -3.68
N CYS A 15 -14.53 -7.50 -3.96
CA CYS A 15 -15.76 -6.71 -4.10
C CYS A 15 -16.15 -6.00 -2.79
N LYS A 16 -16.04 -6.68 -1.63
CA LYS A 16 -16.32 -6.08 -0.33
C LYS A 16 -15.39 -4.90 -0.03
N LYS A 17 -14.09 -5.06 -0.27
CA LYS A 17 -13.11 -3.99 -0.07
C LYS A 17 -13.37 -2.82 -1.04
N ALA A 18 -13.68 -3.10 -2.32
CA ALA A 18 -14.06 -2.07 -3.29
C ALA A 18 -15.28 -1.26 -2.84
N ASP A 19 -16.32 -1.93 -2.32
CA ASP A 19 -17.54 -1.26 -1.84
C ASP A 19 -17.24 -0.37 -0.63
N VAL A 20 -16.42 -0.83 0.33
CA VAL A 20 -15.98 -0.02 1.47
C VAL A 20 -15.19 1.19 0.99
N PHE A 21 -14.18 1.00 0.15
CA PHE A 21 -13.36 2.09 -0.38
C PHE A 21 -14.21 3.16 -1.08
N LYS A 22 -15.15 2.74 -1.93
CA LYS A 22 -16.10 3.66 -2.58
C LYS A 22 -16.97 4.43 -1.60
N SER A 23 -17.44 3.79 -0.52
CA SER A 23 -18.27 4.45 0.49
C SER A 23 -17.53 5.59 1.20
N PHE A 24 -16.21 5.53 1.27
CA PHE A 24 -15.31 6.57 1.78
C PHE A 24 -14.72 7.46 0.67
N GLN A 25 -15.30 7.40 -0.54
CA GLN A 25 -14.90 8.20 -1.69
C GLN A 25 -13.46 7.94 -2.17
N VAL A 26 -12.89 6.78 -1.85
CA VAL A 26 -11.64 6.32 -2.45
C VAL A 26 -11.91 5.96 -3.91
N LYS A 27 -11.09 6.47 -4.82
CA LYS A 27 -11.26 6.23 -6.25
C LYS A 27 -10.64 4.88 -6.64
N VAL A 28 -11.47 3.85 -6.64
CA VAL A 28 -11.16 2.49 -7.12
C VAL A 28 -12.00 2.16 -8.35
N PRO A 29 -11.58 1.20 -9.20
CA PRO A 29 -12.32 0.81 -10.39
C PRO A 29 -13.77 0.39 -10.09
N GLU A 30 -14.69 0.85 -10.92
CA GLU A 30 -16.08 0.37 -10.91
C GLU A 30 -16.14 -1.11 -11.29
N ILE A 31 -17.00 -1.88 -10.59
CA ILE A 31 -17.28 -3.27 -10.94
C ILE A 31 -18.54 -3.29 -11.76
N PHE A 32 -18.41 -3.52 -13.08
CA PHE A 32 -19.54 -3.54 -14.00
C PHE A 32 -20.26 -4.90 -14.04
N PHE A 33 -19.54 -5.98 -13.79
CA PHE A 33 -20.08 -7.33 -13.83
C PHE A 33 -19.29 -8.27 -12.93
N ARG A 34 -20.01 -9.19 -12.26
CA ARG A 34 -19.45 -10.24 -11.42
C ARG A 34 -20.02 -11.60 -11.79
N ASN A 35 -19.18 -12.61 -11.92
CA ASN A 35 -19.57 -14.00 -12.11
C ASN A 35 -18.70 -14.90 -11.20
N ASP A 36 -19.31 -15.34 -10.10
CA ASP A 36 -18.62 -16.17 -9.09
C ASP A 36 -18.33 -17.60 -9.59
N ASP A 37 -19.18 -18.17 -10.44
CA ASP A 37 -19.00 -19.51 -10.99
C ASP A 37 -17.76 -19.60 -11.89
N LEU A 38 -17.55 -18.58 -12.70
CA LEU A 38 -16.42 -18.45 -13.62
C LEU A 38 -15.22 -17.73 -13.00
N CYS A 39 -15.37 -17.21 -11.79
CA CYS A 39 -14.33 -16.40 -11.13
C CYS A 39 -13.89 -15.18 -11.97
N HIS A 40 -14.85 -14.46 -12.55
CA HIS A 40 -14.59 -13.33 -13.43
C HIS A 40 -15.25 -12.04 -12.94
N LEU A 41 -14.52 -10.92 -13.08
CA LEU A 41 -15.03 -9.57 -12.94
C LEU A 41 -14.77 -8.78 -14.23
N ILE A 42 -15.74 -7.92 -14.60
CA ILE A 42 -15.50 -6.81 -15.54
C ILE A 42 -15.43 -5.56 -14.69
N ILE A 43 -14.29 -4.90 -14.71
CA ILE A 43 -14.02 -3.69 -13.93
C ILE A 43 -13.68 -2.53 -14.86
N GLU A 44 -13.82 -1.32 -14.37
CA GLU A 44 -13.40 -0.09 -15.04
C GLU A 44 -11.91 -0.15 -15.37
N ASP A 45 -11.57 0.31 -16.56
CA ASP A 45 -10.19 0.50 -17.00
C ASP A 45 -9.78 1.96 -16.74
N PHE A 46 -8.83 2.17 -15.85
CA PHE A 46 -8.27 3.49 -15.54
C PHE A 46 -7.23 3.96 -16.55
N SER A 47 -7.03 3.22 -17.65
CA SER A 47 -5.99 3.46 -18.65
C SER A 47 -4.55 3.26 -18.13
N ASP A 48 -3.55 3.75 -18.85
CA ASP A 48 -2.14 3.46 -18.63
C ASP A 48 -1.36 4.63 -17.98
N ASN A 49 -2.04 5.64 -17.41
CA ASN A 49 -1.38 6.80 -16.82
C ASN A 49 -0.85 6.52 -15.41
N LEU A 50 -0.07 5.45 -15.28
CA LEU A 50 0.57 5.04 -14.03
C LEU A 50 1.53 6.11 -13.52
N TYR A 51 1.54 6.33 -12.22
CA TYR A 51 2.48 7.25 -11.56
C TYR A 51 3.92 6.89 -11.89
N GLN A 52 4.29 5.63 -11.77
CA GLN A 52 5.63 5.13 -12.06
C GLN A 52 6.18 5.58 -13.42
N LEU A 53 5.32 5.74 -14.42
CA LEU A 53 5.70 6.08 -15.80
C LEU A 53 5.61 7.58 -16.10
N ASN A 54 4.82 8.33 -15.32
CA ASN A 54 4.43 9.70 -15.66
C ASN A 54 4.84 10.76 -14.62
N ILE A 55 5.20 10.34 -13.39
CA ILE A 55 5.64 11.26 -12.37
C ILE A 55 7.05 11.76 -12.65
N THR A 56 7.26 13.07 -12.54
CA THR A 56 8.55 13.75 -12.70
C THR A 56 8.77 14.71 -11.55
N GLN A 57 9.96 15.28 -11.43
CA GLN A 57 10.25 16.28 -10.40
C GLN A 57 9.34 17.51 -10.51
N GLU A 58 8.95 17.91 -11.75
CA GLU A 58 8.12 19.10 -11.99
C GLU A 58 6.65 18.88 -11.61
N ASN A 59 6.11 17.67 -11.78
CA ASN A 59 4.71 17.37 -11.51
C ASN A 59 4.48 16.61 -10.19
N SER A 60 5.55 16.20 -9.50
CA SER A 60 5.51 15.35 -8.30
C SER A 60 4.60 15.93 -7.21
N ASP A 61 4.60 17.22 -6.98
CA ASP A 61 3.79 17.86 -5.94
C ASP A 61 2.29 17.62 -6.16
N ILE A 62 1.83 17.73 -7.41
CA ILE A 62 0.42 17.52 -7.76
C ILE A 62 0.06 16.03 -7.61
N PHE A 63 0.92 15.15 -8.11
CA PHE A 63 0.69 13.70 -8.07
C PHE A 63 0.67 13.18 -6.63
N ILE A 64 1.68 13.51 -5.84
CA ILE A 64 1.81 13.01 -4.46
C ILE A 64 0.70 13.57 -3.58
N LYS A 65 0.34 14.85 -3.68
CA LYS A 65 -0.79 15.40 -2.90
C LYS A 65 -2.10 14.74 -3.27
N SER A 66 -2.35 14.49 -4.56
CA SER A 66 -3.54 13.76 -5.00
C SER A 66 -3.56 12.32 -4.48
N ALA A 67 -2.41 11.65 -4.42
CA ALA A 67 -2.29 10.32 -3.81
C ALA A 67 -2.55 10.38 -2.30
N LEU A 68 -1.98 11.35 -1.59
CA LEU A 68 -2.19 11.54 -0.16
C LEU A 68 -3.66 11.81 0.18
N ASP A 69 -4.40 12.51 -0.68
CA ASP A 69 -5.85 12.68 -0.50
C ASP A 69 -6.60 11.35 -0.53
N GLN A 70 -6.21 10.41 -1.41
CA GLN A 70 -6.77 9.06 -1.42
C GLN A 70 -6.34 8.26 -0.18
N LEU A 71 -5.07 8.37 0.21
CA LEU A 71 -4.56 7.68 1.40
C LEU A 71 -5.28 8.14 2.67
N ILE A 72 -5.51 9.43 2.83
CA ILE A 72 -6.28 9.99 3.96
C ILE A 72 -7.70 9.42 4.00
N ARG A 73 -8.36 9.28 2.83
CA ARG A 73 -9.69 8.66 2.75
C ARG A 73 -9.65 7.19 3.19
N ILE A 74 -8.65 6.43 2.75
CA ILE A 74 -8.44 5.03 3.15
C ILE A 74 -8.25 4.95 4.66
N GLN A 75 -7.40 5.78 5.24
CA GLN A 75 -7.05 5.75 6.66
C GLN A 75 -8.15 6.31 7.57
N ASN A 76 -9.15 6.99 7.01
CA ASN A 76 -10.37 7.41 7.73
C ASN A 76 -11.47 6.32 7.75
N ILE A 77 -11.25 5.17 7.11
CA ILE A 77 -12.17 4.03 7.18
C ILE A 77 -12.09 3.46 8.60
N ASP A 78 -13.26 3.21 9.20
CA ASP A 78 -13.34 2.61 10.52
C ASP A 78 -12.73 1.18 10.51
N CYS A 79 -11.83 0.93 11.47
CA CYS A 79 -11.17 -0.36 11.63
C CYS A 79 -12.09 -1.47 12.20
N ASP A 80 -13.29 -1.13 12.63
CA ASP A 80 -14.27 -2.06 13.24
C ASP A 80 -14.97 -2.96 12.19
N THR A 81 -14.31 -3.27 11.07
CA THR A 81 -14.88 -4.11 10.02
C THR A 81 -14.18 -5.46 9.97
N GLU A 82 -14.96 -6.55 9.96
CA GLU A 82 -14.46 -7.92 9.73
C GLU A 82 -13.94 -8.16 8.29
N ILE A 83 -13.83 -7.09 7.49
CA ILE A 83 -13.45 -7.16 6.07
C ILE A 83 -11.93 -7.12 5.90
N PHE A 84 -11.23 -6.48 6.84
CA PHE A 84 -9.79 -6.27 6.78
C PHE A 84 -9.08 -7.10 7.84
N ASP A 85 -8.12 -7.90 7.40
CA ASP A 85 -7.23 -8.64 8.29
C ASP A 85 -6.25 -7.69 9.00
N HIS A 86 -5.70 -8.12 10.13
CA HIS A 86 -4.65 -7.40 10.81
C HIS A 86 -3.28 -7.78 10.25
N PHE A 87 -2.41 -6.78 10.10
CA PHE A 87 -0.98 -7.02 9.90
C PHE A 87 -0.41 -7.67 11.16
N ASP A 88 0.14 -8.86 11.01
CA ASP A 88 0.61 -9.67 12.12
C ASP A 88 2.13 -9.91 12.11
N LEU A 89 2.61 -10.53 13.19
CA LEU A 89 4.02 -10.86 13.36
C LEU A 89 4.50 -11.91 12.33
N GLU A 90 3.63 -12.82 11.89
CA GLU A 90 4.01 -13.86 10.91
C GLU A 90 4.33 -13.24 9.55
N LYS A 91 3.52 -12.27 9.10
CA LYS A 91 3.80 -11.48 7.88
C LYS A 91 5.12 -10.70 8.01
N SER A 92 5.38 -10.11 9.17
CA SER A 92 6.64 -9.41 9.44
C SER A 92 7.86 -10.33 9.35
N ILE A 93 7.77 -11.54 9.91
CA ILE A 93 8.84 -12.55 9.85
C ILE A 93 9.04 -13.01 8.41
N ALA A 94 7.96 -13.28 7.67
CA ALA A 94 8.05 -13.67 6.26
C ALA A 94 8.78 -12.62 5.42
N ASN A 95 8.51 -11.33 5.62
CA ASN A 95 9.22 -10.24 4.95
C ASN A 95 10.73 -10.22 5.27
N LYS A 96 11.12 -10.50 6.50
CA LYS A 96 12.54 -10.64 6.89
C LYS A 96 13.20 -11.81 6.15
N ASP A 97 12.52 -12.95 6.08
CA ASP A 97 13.04 -14.14 5.41
C ASP A 97 13.21 -13.88 3.90
N LEU A 98 12.27 -13.16 3.27
CA LEU A 98 12.44 -12.72 1.88
C LEU A 98 13.69 -11.85 1.69
N PHE A 99 13.97 -10.91 2.60
CA PHE A 99 15.20 -10.12 2.56
C PHE A 99 16.44 -10.99 2.64
N ILE A 100 16.46 -11.96 3.54
CA ILE A 100 17.60 -12.88 3.68
C ILE A 100 17.77 -13.72 2.42
N ASP A 101 16.68 -14.33 1.92
CA ASP A 101 16.75 -15.27 0.80
C ASP A 101 17.07 -14.57 -0.53
N PHE A 102 16.34 -13.50 -0.86
CA PHE A 102 16.49 -12.86 -2.16
C PHE A 102 17.63 -11.86 -2.20
N PHE A 103 17.79 -11.04 -1.16
CA PHE A 103 18.85 -10.03 -1.16
C PHE A 103 20.20 -10.58 -0.69
N CYS A 104 20.25 -11.20 0.50
CA CYS A 104 21.54 -11.66 1.03
C CYS A 104 22.07 -12.86 0.27
N ARG A 105 21.29 -13.92 0.12
CA ARG A 105 21.69 -15.13 -0.58
C ARG A 105 21.64 -15.00 -2.10
N GLY A 106 20.52 -14.48 -2.63
CA GLY A 106 20.29 -14.41 -4.08
C GLY A 106 21.10 -13.33 -4.78
N TYR A 107 20.95 -12.08 -4.36
CA TYR A 107 21.59 -10.94 -5.03
C TYR A 107 23.06 -10.75 -4.64
N LEU A 108 23.36 -10.78 -3.32
CA LEU A 108 24.73 -10.60 -2.83
C LEU A 108 25.56 -11.89 -2.86
N ASN A 109 24.96 -13.04 -3.12
CA ASN A 109 25.62 -14.37 -3.10
C ASN A 109 26.37 -14.66 -1.80
N LEU A 110 25.85 -14.24 -0.65
CA LEU A 110 26.46 -14.49 0.64
C LEU A 110 26.21 -15.94 1.08
N SER A 111 27.24 -16.57 1.65
CA SER A 111 27.05 -17.82 2.39
C SER A 111 26.42 -17.57 3.75
N ASP A 112 25.72 -18.55 4.33
CA ASP A 112 25.09 -18.39 5.65
C ASP A 112 26.09 -17.98 6.73
N SER A 113 27.35 -18.42 6.65
CA SER A 113 28.41 -18.01 7.58
C SER A 113 28.82 -16.52 7.45
N SER A 114 28.42 -15.86 6.37
CA SER A 114 28.74 -14.45 6.08
C SER A 114 27.53 -13.52 6.30
N ILE A 115 26.34 -14.08 6.49
CA ILE A 115 25.12 -13.31 6.78
C ILE A 115 25.10 -12.95 8.27
N PRO A 116 25.02 -11.65 8.62
CA PRO A 116 24.98 -11.23 10.03
C PRO A 116 23.56 -11.36 10.61
N PHE A 117 23.09 -12.59 10.79
CA PHE A 117 21.70 -12.89 11.24
C PHE A 117 21.34 -12.13 12.52
N ASP A 118 22.21 -12.12 13.53
CA ASP A 118 21.92 -11.44 14.81
C ASP A 118 21.69 -9.93 14.59
N THR A 119 22.51 -9.28 13.74
CA THR A 119 22.35 -7.85 13.43
C THR A 119 21.05 -7.58 12.65
N ILE A 120 20.70 -8.48 11.73
CA ILE A 120 19.44 -8.38 10.98
C ILE A 120 18.26 -8.52 11.93
N ASP A 121 18.29 -9.52 12.83
CA ASP A 121 17.23 -9.75 13.80
C ASP A 121 17.09 -8.60 14.79
N GLU A 122 18.19 -8.05 15.30
CA GLU A 122 18.18 -6.85 16.16
C GLU A 122 17.56 -5.65 15.43
N GLY A 123 17.94 -5.41 14.17
CA GLY A 123 17.40 -4.34 13.35
C GLY A 123 15.92 -4.48 13.09
N TYR A 124 15.46 -5.67 12.68
CA TYR A 124 14.05 -5.96 12.48
C TYR A 124 13.24 -5.80 13.77
N ASN A 125 13.70 -6.36 14.88
CA ASN A 125 13.02 -6.24 16.17
C ASN A 125 12.91 -4.78 16.63
N PHE A 126 13.94 -3.97 16.40
CA PHE A 126 13.90 -2.54 16.71
C PHE A 126 12.82 -1.82 15.87
N ILE A 127 12.76 -2.09 14.56
CA ILE A 127 11.76 -1.50 13.66
C ILE A 127 10.35 -1.95 14.05
N LEU A 128 10.14 -3.27 14.22
CA LEU A 128 8.84 -3.83 14.54
C LEU A 128 8.30 -3.30 15.87
N LYS A 129 9.15 -3.18 16.89
CA LYS A 129 8.72 -2.60 18.16
C LYS A 129 8.16 -1.18 17.97
N ARG A 130 8.84 -0.33 17.20
CA ARG A 130 8.37 1.03 16.90
C ARG A 130 7.12 1.03 16.04
N PHE A 131 7.07 0.13 15.06
CA PHE A 131 5.95 0.00 14.15
C PHE A 131 4.64 -0.33 14.88
N TYR A 132 4.68 -1.29 15.81
CA TYR A 132 3.50 -1.67 16.59
C TYR A 132 3.11 -0.69 17.71
N GLU A 133 3.94 0.33 18.00
CA GLU A 133 3.60 1.44 18.90
C GLU A 133 2.77 2.54 18.18
N LEU A 134 2.67 2.49 16.84
CA LEU A 134 1.96 3.50 16.04
C LEU A 134 0.45 3.22 16.00
N PRO A 135 -0.37 4.27 15.86
CA PRO A 135 -1.81 4.12 15.65
C PRO A 135 -2.13 3.26 14.43
N LEU A 136 -3.17 2.43 14.56
CA LEU A 136 -3.65 1.55 13.50
C LEU A 136 -4.72 2.25 12.67
N CYS A 137 -4.72 1.96 11.38
CA CYS A 137 -5.75 2.38 10.43
C CYS A 137 -5.91 1.33 9.33
N ILE A 138 -6.83 1.53 8.41
CA ILE A 138 -6.84 0.75 7.18
C ILE A 138 -5.65 1.20 6.32
N SER A 139 -4.79 0.27 5.97
CA SER A 139 -3.65 0.43 5.08
C SER A 139 -3.95 -0.24 3.75
N HIS A 140 -3.53 0.38 2.67
CA HIS A 140 -3.54 -0.25 1.34
C HIS A 140 -2.55 -1.42 1.26
N TYR A 141 -1.48 -1.36 2.06
CA TYR A 141 -0.36 -2.30 2.16
C TYR A 141 0.70 -2.12 1.06
N ASP A 142 0.28 -1.91 -0.20
CA ASP A 142 1.16 -1.67 -1.36
C ASP A 142 0.87 -0.30 -2.01
N PHE A 143 0.86 0.80 -1.21
CA PHE A 143 0.57 2.15 -1.68
C PHE A 143 1.79 2.79 -2.36
N GLU A 144 2.12 2.30 -3.55
CA GLU A 144 3.30 2.71 -4.31
C GLU A 144 2.95 3.15 -5.74
N THR A 145 3.87 3.82 -6.43
CA THR A 145 3.63 4.48 -7.72
C THR A 145 3.18 3.54 -8.84
N ARG A 146 3.44 2.24 -8.74
CA ARG A 146 2.96 1.23 -9.69
C ARG A 146 1.46 0.90 -9.55
N ASN A 147 0.87 1.19 -8.39
CA ASN A 147 -0.53 0.89 -8.06
C ASN A 147 -1.41 2.16 -8.09
N LEU A 148 -0.85 3.30 -8.51
CA LEU A 148 -1.54 4.58 -8.59
C LEU A 148 -1.61 5.07 -10.03
N ILE A 149 -2.80 5.55 -10.43
CA ILE A 149 -3.05 6.10 -11.77
C ILE A 149 -3.54 7.54 -11.64
N TYR A 150 -2.97 8.45 -12.42
CA TYR A 150 -3.45 9.82 -12.50
C TYR A 150 -4.54 9.92 -13.56
N LEU A 151 -5.78 10.15 -13.12
CA LEU A 151 -6.96 10.18 -13.97
C LEU A 151 -7.14 11.55 -14.65
N ASP A 152 -7.90 11.57 -15.76
CA ASP A 152 -8.28 12.82 -16.45
C ASP A 152 -9.05 13.79 -15.55
N SER A 153 -9.77 13.27 -14.53
CA SER A 153 -10.42 14.05 -13.47
C SER A 153 -9.44 14.78 -12.55
N LYS A 154 -8.12 14.58 -12.71
CA LYS A 154 -7.03 15.05 -11.85
C LYS A 154 -7.07 14.46 -10.43
N GLU A 155 -7.66 13.31 -10.30
CA GLU A 155 -7.68 12.49 -9.09
C GLU A 155 -6.76 11.28 -9.25
N THR A 156 -6.35 10.72 -8.13
CA THR A 156 -5.63 9.45 -8.12
C THR A 156 -6.60 8.28 -8.10
N GLY A 157 -6.50 7.41 -9.09
CA GLY A 157 -7.11 6.08 -9.04
C GLY A 157 -6.19 5.12 -8.29
N VAL A 158 -6.78 4.28 -7.43
CA VAL A 158 -6.08 3.31 -6.58
C VAL A 158 -6.37 1.91 -7.09
N LEU A 159 -5.32 1.16 -7.39
CA LEU A 159 -5.36 -0.23 -7.86
C LEU A 159 -4.73 -1.15 -6.83
N ASP A 160 -4.93 -2.47 -7.01
CA ASP A 160 -4.24 -3.52 -6.24
C ASP A 160 -4.51 -3.46 -4.73
N PHE A 161 -5.75 -3.12 -4.35
CA PHE A 161 -6.17 -2.88 -2.97
C PHE A 161 -6.72 -4.13 -2.26
N GLN A 162 -6.69 -5.31 -2.88
CA GLN A 162 -7.24 -6.53 -2.30
C GLN A 162 -6.47 -6.99 -1.05
N ASP A 163 -5.19 -6.63 -0.93
CA ASP A 163 -4.35 -6.91 0.24
C ASP A 163 -4.48 -5.86 1.36
N ALA A 164 -5.35 -4.87 1.18
CA ALA A 164 -5.60 -3.85 2.20
C ALA A 164 -5.96 -4.48 3.55
N MET A 165 -5.37 -3.96 4.63
CA MET A 165 -5.44 -4.54 5.97
C MET A 165 -5.39 -3.48 7.06
N ILE A 166 -5.61 -3.89 8.30
CA ILE A 166 -5.40 -3.02 9.47
C ILE A 166 -3.91 -3.07 9.82
N ALA A 167 -3.24 -1.93 9.68
CA ALA A 167 -1.80 -1.80 9.94
C ALA A 167 -1.47 -0.39 10.46
N PRO A 168 -0.26 -0.16 10.98
CA PRO A 168 0.18 1.18 11.36
C PRO A 168 0.15 2.16 10.19
N TYR A 169 -0.38 3.36 10.44
CA TYR A 169 -0.58 4.41 9.43
C TYR A 169 0.67 4.77 8.61
N ALA A 170 1.85 4.63 9.22
CA ALA A 170 3.11 4.98 8.58
C ALA A 170 3.54 4.00 7.48
N LEU A 171 2.88 2.82 7.36
CA LEU A 171 3.25 1.81 6.36
C LEU A 171 3.10 2.36 4.94
N ASP A 172 1.93 2.87 4.60
CA ASP A 172 1.66 3.40 3.26
C ASP A 172 2.41 4.71 2.97
N LEU A 173 2.63 5.54 4.00
CA LEU A 173 3.48 6.72 3.86
C LEU A 173 4.93 6.33 3.54
N ALA A 174 5.44 5.29 4.19
CA ALA A 174 6.77 4.78 3.87
C ALA A 174 6.81 4.19 2.45
N SER A 175 5.77 3.48 2.02
CA SER A 175 5.67 2.90 0.68
C SER A 175 5.76 3.98 -0.40
N ILE A 176 4.98 5.04 -0.32
CA ILE A 176 4.99 6.09 -1.36
C ILE A 176 6.23 6.99 -1.31
N PHE A 177 6.78 7.29 -0.11
CA PHE A 177 7.94 8.18 0.00
C PHE A 177 9.29 7.47 -0.15
N LYS A 178 9.33 6.14 0.01
CA LYS A 178 10.51 5.29 -0.16
C LYS A 178 10.35 4.27 -1.28
N ASP A 179 9.47 4.58 -2.22
CA ASP A 179 9.22 3.80 -3.41
C ASP A 179 10.54 3.42 -4.11
N LEU A 180 10.61 2.20 -4.62
CA LEU A 180 11.80 1.66 -5.29
C LEU A 180 12.10 2.35 -6.64
N TYR A 181 11.11 3.01 -7.22
CA TYR A 181 11.18 3.60 -8.56
C TYR A 181 11.52 5.09 -8.55
N MET A 182 11.29 5.77 -7.41
CA MET A 182 11.45 7.22 -7.29
C MET A 182 12.29 7.59 -6.08
N VAL A 183 13.14 8.60 -6.25
CA VAL A 183 13.95 9.17 -5.17
C VAL A 183 13.56 10.63 -5.00
N TRP A 184 13.13 10.98 -3.80
CA TRP A 184 12.68 12.33 -3.45
C TRP A 184 13.67 13.02 -2.53
N ASP A 185 13.81 14.33 -2.70
CA ASP A 185 14.58 15.13 -1.76
C ASP A 185 13.86 15.21 -0.40
N LYS A 186 14.67 15.27 0.66
CA LYS A 186 14.12 15.33 2.03
C LYS A 186 13.14 16.48 2.21
N THR A 187 13.41 17.65 1.63
CA THR A 187 12.55 18.82 1.73
C THR A 187 11.18 18.57 1.10
N GLN A 188 11.14 17.91 -0.07
CA GLN A 188 9.87 17.54 -0.71
C GLN A 188 9.06 16.59 0.17
N VAL A 189 9.71 15.58 0.74
CA VAL A 189 9.06 14.62 1.65
C VAL A 189 8.54 15.32 2.91
N ASP A 190 9.31 16.24 3.50
CA ASP A 190 8.90 17.01 4.67
C ASP A 190 7.64 17.87 4.35
N ASP A 191 7.61 18.54 3.18
CA ASP A 191 6.46 19.34 2.73
C ASP A 191 5.19 18.47 2.52
N TRP A 192 5.33 17.27 1.96
CA TRP A 192 4.23 16.34 1.78
C TRP A 192 3.74 15.72 3.09
N LEU A 193 4.64 15.44 4.02
CA LEU A 193 4.27 15.02 5.38
C LEU A 193 3.51 16.12 6.11
N ASP A 194 3.91 17.39 5.97
CA ASP A 194 3.17 18.52 6.53
C ASP A 194 1.80 18.69 5.88
N TYR A 195 1.70 18.46 4.55
CA TYR A 195 0.41 18.41 3.86
C TYR A 195 -0.49 17.30 4.42
N TYR A 196 0.04 16.09 4.56
CA TYR A 196 -0.67 14.95 5.11
C TYR A 196 -1.18 15.23 6.54
N LYS A 197 -0.30 15.67 7.45
CA LYS A 197 -0.66 16.02 8.83
C LYS A 197 -1.76 17.08 8.93
N LYS A 198 -1.73 18.07 8.03
CA LYS A 198 -2.73 19.14 8.02
C LYS A 198 -4.11 18.64 7.56
N ASN A 199 -4.17 17.64 6.71
CA ASN A 199 -5.41 17.18 6.08
C ASN A 199 -5.95 15.87 6.68
N THR A 200 -5.16 15.11 7.46
CA THR A 200 -5.66 13.95 8.19
C THR A 200 -6.65 14.39 9.28
N GLN A 201 -7.71 13.59 9.48
CA GLN A 201 -8.70 13.81 10.54
C GLN A 201 -8.38 13.01 11.81
N ASN A 202 -7.39 12.15 11.75
CA ASN A 202 -7.01 11.31 12.88
C ASN A 202 -6.07 12.10 13.82
N GLU A 203 -6.59 12.46 14.98
CA GLU A 203 -5.86 13.24 16.01
C GLU A 203 -4.71 12.46 16.66
N GLU A 204 -4.65 11.14 16.45
CA GLU A 204 -3.57 10.28 16.99
C GLU A 204 -2.35 10.22 16.05
N ILE A 205 -2.47 10.72 14.83
CA ILE A 205 -1.43 10.82 13.82
C ILE A 205 -0.91 12.26 13.74
#